data_0d65ac48cb0d35e9b585bb01f69353c9
#
_entry.id   0d65ac48cb0d35e9b585bb01f69353c9
#
_cell.length_a   1.000
_cell.length_b   1.000
_cell.length_c   1.000
_cell.angle_alpha   90.00
_cell.angle_beta   90.00
_cell.angle_gamma   90.00
#
_symmetry.space_group_name_H-M   'P 1'
#
loop_
_entity.id
_entity.type
_entity.pdbx_description
1 polymer ?
#
loop_
_entity_poly.entity_id
_entity_poly.type
_entity_poly.pdbx_seq_one_letter_code
_entity_poly.pdbx_strand_id
1 'polypeptide(L)'
;MTDDRSQKKEPGLSNLSVDPDLLARELAAEDDMDPLDAIQLDDTDQDSSLEIARACDQGLIWLRGNHGERLQGLQVFCEHRDPRAITLLLPLLQNSCPVERMSAVYALGRNPSPPAVEPLLQLLQLDANTYVRKAAAWSLGNFPDAPVLNPLIKALQTDVAAVRLWCPGSLAEAGSRSPVKADPAAGQLLVSLRIDSEPVVRSNCIWALGRLIDQLVQPRQAEIVEALVNALLHDSELSVRDEARTALEQLEDPLVLERLQALINDGFIL
;
A
#
# COMPACT_ATOMS: atom_id res chain seq x y z
N MET A 1 3.98 53.50 34.19
CA MET A 1 4.94 52.69 33.43
C MET A 1 4.43 51.27 33.45
N THR A 2 3.63 50.94 32.44
CA THR A 2 2.96 49.67 32.27
C THR A 2 3.75 48.87 31.23
N ASP A 3 4.27 47.73 31.69
CA ASP A 3 5.07 46.83 30.88
C ASP A 3 4.11 45.85 30.18
N ASP A 4 3.87 46.10 28.90
CA ASP A 4 3.02 45.26 28.01
C ASP A 4 3.88 44.21 27.35
N ARG A 5 4.01 43.01 27.91
CA ARG A 5 4.60 41.85 27.30
C ARG A 5 3.52 41.07 26.56
N SER A 6 3.32 41.41 25.29
CA SER A 6 2.56 40.59 24.35
C SER A 6 3.22 39.21 24.14
N GLN A 7 2.61 38.20 24.73
CA GLN A 7 2.91 36.78 24.46
C GLN A 7 2.47 36.46 23.03
N LYS A 8 3.44 36.24 22.15
CA LYS A 8 3.20 35.56 20.87
C LYS A 8 2.83 34.11 21.16
N LYS A 9 1.54 33.78 20.96
CA LYS A 9 1.09 32.41 20.86
C LYS A 9 1.66 31.81 19.59
N GLU A 10 2.47 30.78 19.75
CA GLU A 10 2.82 29.87 18.64
C GLU A 10 1.55 29.18 18.15
N PRO A 11 1.36 29.01 16.83
CA PRO A 11 0.22 28.27 16.31
C PRO A 11 0.40 26.78 16.62
N GLY A 12 -0.42 26.27 17.51
CA GLY A 12 -0.45 24.85 17.86
C GLY A 12 -0.80 23.98 16.65
N LEU A 13 -0.07 22.90 16.50
CA LEU A 13 -0.22 21.82 15.49
C LEU A 13 -1.51 20.99 15.63
N SER A 14 -2.56 21.51 16.27
CA SER A 14 -3.75 20.74 16.65
C SER A 14 -4.95 20.84 15.71
N ASN A 15 -4.82 21.42 14.49
CA ASN A 15 -5.93 21.50 13.54
C ASN A 15 -5.48 21.28 12.09
N LEU A 16 -4.86 20.13 11.82
CA LEU A 16 -4.88 19.56 10.47
C LEU A 16 -6.13 18.67 10.37
N SER A 17 -7.31 19.30 10.29
CA SER A 17 -8.47 18.60 9.77
C SER A 17 -8.20 18.36 8.30
N VAL A 18 -7.99 17.08 7.94
CA VAL A 18 -8.00 16.66 6.53
C VAL A 18 -9.36 17.07 5.99
N ASP A 19 -9.36 17.90 4.93
CA ASP A 19 -10.59 18.29 4.25
C ASP A 19 -11.27 17.01 3.72
N PRO A 20 -12.47 16.65 4.20
CA PRO A 20 -13.15 15.42 3.76
C PRO A 20 -13.41 15.40 2.26
N ASP A 21 -13.63 16.59 1.63
CA ASP A 21 -13.85 16.70 0.21
C ASP A 21 -12.55 16.50 -0.60
N LEU A 22 -11.41 16.83 -0.02
CA LEU A 22 -10.11 16.56 -0.63
C LEU A 22 -9.78 15.06 -0.57
N LEU A 23 -10.05 14.43 0.58
CA LEU A 23 -9.88 12.99 0.75
C LEU A 23 -10.83 12.21 -0.17
N ALA A 24 -12.10 12.63 -0.27
CA ALA A 24 -13.06 12.02 -1.17
C ALA A 24 -12.69 12.19 -2.65
N ARG A 25 -12.10 13.34 -3.03
CA ARG A 25 -11.57 13.54 -4.39
C ARG A 25 -10.33 12.72 -4.68
N GLU A 26 -9.46 12.54 -3.71
CA GLU A 26 -8.27 11.70 -3.84
C GLU A 26 -8.65 10.22 -3.91
N LEU A 27 -9.62 9.77 -3.12
CA LEU A 27 -10.16 8.41 -3.18
C LEU A 27 -10.95 8.17 -4.48
N ALA A 28 -11.70 9.16 -4.99
CA ALA A 28 -12.41 9.07 -6.27
C ALA A 28 -11.47 9.16 -7.49
N ALA A 29 -10.32 9.81 -7.37
CA ALA A 29 -9.29 9.81 -8.41
C ALA A 29 -8.51 8.47 -8.46
N GLU A 30 -8.61 7.64 -7.41
CA GLU A 30 -8.05 6.28 -7.39
C GLU A 30 -8.96 5.26 -8.14
N ASP A 31 -10.24 5.59 -8.38
CA ASP A 31 -11.15 4.81 -9.27
C ASP A 31 -10.80 4.98 -10.77
N ASP A 32 -10.05 6.00 -11.15
CA ASP A 32 -9.42 6.11 -12.45
C ASP A 32 -8.05 5.40 -12.36
N MET A 33 -8.08 4.09 -12.63
CA MET A 33 -6.97 3.21 -13.00
C MET A 33 -5.60 3.78 -12.61
N ASP A 34 -5.02 3.25 -11.50
CA ASP A 34 -3.62 3.56 -11.14
C ASP A 34 -2.78 3.46 -12.44
N PRO A 35 -2.05 4.52 -12.84
CA PRO A 35 -1.18 4.45 -14.01
C PRO A 35 -0.24 3.25 -14.01
N LEU A 36 -0.05 2.61 -12.83
CA LEU A 36 0.73 1.40 -12.64
C LEU A 36 -0.05 0.12 -13.02
N ASP A 37 -1.39 0.11 -12.90
CA ASP A 37 -2.22 -1.03 -13.33
C ASP A 37 -2.42 -1.08 -14.85
N ALA A 38 -2.21 0.04 -15.55
CA ALA A 38 -2.25 0.11 -16.99
C ALA A 38 -1.00 -0.44 -17.69
N ILE A 39 0.05 -0.78 -16.93
CA ILE A 39 1.27 -1.37 -17.48
C ILE A 39 1.04 -2.87 -17.70
N GLN A 40 0.43 -3.22 -18.82
CA GLN A 40 0.49 -4.59 -19.35
C GLN A 40 1.94 -4.87 -19.73
N LEU A 41 2.55 -5.83 -19.04
CA LEU A 41 3.83 -6.42 -19.45
C LEU A 41 3.54 -7.33 -20.65
N ASP A 42 3.41 -6.74 -21.83
CA ASP A 42 3.39 -7.51 -23.06
C ASP A 42 4.81 -7.97 -23.40
N ASP A 43 5.00 -9.27 -23.36
CA ASP A 43 6.26 -10.00 -23.59
C ASP A 43 6.51 -10.20 -25.11
N THR A 44 6.18 -9.23 -25.96
CA THR A 44 6.36 -9.36 -27.41
C THR A 44 6.91 -8.09 -28.02
N ASP A 45 8.20 -8.06 -28.28
CA ASP A 45 8.90 -7.63 -29.50
C ASP A 45 10.33 -7.14 -29.19
N GLN A 46 11.30 -7.55 -30.01
CA GLN A 46 12.68 -7.04 -29.96
C GLN A 46 12.73 -5.50 -30.12
N ASP A 47 11.79 -4.91 -30.84
CA ASP A 47 11.69 -3.45 -31.01
C ASP A 47 11.29 -2.76 -29.73
N SER A 48 10.36 -3.32 -28.95
CA SER A 48 9.98 -2.76 -27.64
C SER A 48 11.14 -2.80 -26.64
N SER A 49 11.95 -3.84 -26.67
CA SER A 49 13.15 -3.98 -25.83
C SER A 49 14.22 -2.91 -26.12
N LEU A 50 14.41 -2.55 -27.41
CA LEU A 50 15.32 -1.47 -27.79
C LEU A 50 14.80 -0.07 -27.40
N GLU A 51 13.50 0.14 -27.48
CA GLU A 51 12.86 1.38 -27.04
C GLU A 51 12.95 1.55 -25.52
N ILE A 52 12.71 0.50 -24.74
CA ILE A 52 12.90 0.50 -23.29
C ILE A 52 14.34 0.82 -22.91
N ALA A 53 15.31 0.18 -23.59
CA ALA A 53 16.72 0.45 -23.34
C ALA A 53 17.10 1.91 -23.62
N ARG A 54 16.58 2.50 -24.70
CA ARG A 54 16.79 3.93 -25.02
C ARG A 54 16.12 4.83 -24.00
N ALA A 55 14.90 4.51 -23.56
CA ALA A 55 14.21 5.26 -22.50
C ALA A 55 15.00 5.23 -21.19
N CYS A 56 15.51 4.06 -20.79
CA CYS A 56 16.36 3.92 -19.61
C CYS A 56 17.65 4.73 -19.73
N ASP A 57 18.36 4.67 -20.88
CA ASP A 57 19.55 5.46 -21.12
C ASP A 57 19.29 6.98 -21.00
N GLN A 58 18.18 7.42 -21.59
CA GLN A 58 17.75 8.82 -21.47
C GLN A 58 17.35 9.17 -20.03
N GLY A 59 16.63 8.28 -19.34
CA GLY A 59 16.25 8.44 -17.95
C GLY A 59 17.46 8.60 -17.02
N LEU A 60 18.53 7.83 -17.23
CA LEU A 60 19.78 7.97 -16.48
C LEU A 60 20.45 9.33 -16.67
N ILE A 61 20.32 9.95 -17.85
CA ILE A 61 20.80 11.30 -18.11
C ILE A 61 19.94 12.30 -17.36
N TRP A 62 18.61 12.19 -17.45
CA TRP A 62 17.66 13.08 -16.81
C TRP A 62 17.74 13.07 -15.28
N LEU A 63 18.00 11.92 -14.66
CA LEU A 63 18.20 11.85 -13.20
C LEU A 63 19.35 12.72 -12.69
N ARG A 64 20.32 13.10 -13.55
CA ARG A 64 21.45 13.95 -13.22
C ARG A 64 21.19 15.43 -13.52
N GLY A 65 20.08 15.75 -14.14
CA GLY A 65 19.73 17.07 -14.62
C GLY A 65 19.09 17.98 -13.57
N ASN A 66 18.39 18.99 -14.06
CA ASN A 66 17.61 19.91 -13.22
C ASN A 66 16.33 19.25 -12.67
N HIS A 67 15.53 19.98 -11.88
CA HIS A 67 14.31 19.47 -11.26
C HIS A 67 13.34 18.84 -12.27
N GLY A 68 13.03 19.52 -13.39
CA GLY A 68 12.11 19.01 -14.40
C GLY A 68 12.63 17.76 -15.10
N GLU A 69 13.94 17.73 -15.43
CA GLU A 69 14.59 16.57 -16.00
C GLU A 69 14.59 15.38 -15.03
N ARG A 70 14.87 15.62 -13.74
CA ARG A 70 14.80 14.55 -12.73
C ARG A 70 13.41 13.93 -12.62
N LEU A 71 12.34 14.72 -12.67
CA LEU A 71 10.97 14.18 -12.65
C LEU A 71 10.69 13.29 -13.87
N GLN A 72 11.16 13.67 -15.06
CA GLN A 72 11.06 12.81 -16.25
C GLN A 72 11.88 11.53 -16.09
N GLY A 73 13.10 11.62 -15.57
CA GLY A 73 13.93 10.45 -15.28
C GLY A 73 13.29 9.52 -14.25
N LEU A 74 12.68 10.08 -13.20
CA LEU A 74 11.95 9.32 -12.19
C LEU A 74 10.76 8.58 -12.77
N GLN A 75 9.99 9.22 -13.67
CA GLN A 75 8.88 8.58 -14.36
C GLN A 75 9.35 7.34 -15.14
N VAL A 76 10.44 7.44 -15.88
CA VAL A 76 11.00 6.29 -16.63
C VAL A 76 11.25 5.09 -15.71
N PHE A 77 11.80 5.32 -14.51
CA PHE A 77 12.13 4.22 -13.58
C PHE A 77 10.96 3.81 -12.67
N CYS A 78 9.84 4.52 -12.69
CA CYS A 78 8.57 4.01 -12.19
C CYS A 78 7.95 2.98 -13.17
N GLU A 79 8.25 3.08 -14.46
CA GLU A 79 7.72 2.21 -15.51
C GLU A 79 8.70 1.07 -15.85
N HIS A 80 10.00 1.36 -15.91
CA HIS A 80 11.01 0.42 -16.39
C HIS A 80 12.03 0.04 -15.31
N ARG A 81 12.56 -1.17 -15.42
CA ARG A 81 13.60 -1.70 -14.52
C ARG A 81 14.98 -1.55 -15.13
N ASP A 82 15.88 -0.86 -14.42
CA ASP A 82 17.29 -0.75 -14.75
C ASP A 82 18.14 -0.61 -13.49
N PRO A 83 18.95 -1.62 -13.15
CA PRO A 83 19.80 -1.58 -11.95
C PRO A 83 20.77 -0.39 -11.89
N ARG A 84 21.12 0.21 -13.05
CA ARG A 84 21.99 1.38 -13.12
C ARG A 84 21.37 2.62 -12.45
N ALA A 85 20.04 2.67 -12.39
CA ALA A 85 19.31 3.78 -11.80
C ALA A 85 19.44 3.82 -10.27
N ILE A 86 19.63 2.68 -9.59
CA ILE A 86 19.59 2.58 -8.14
C ILE A 86 20.52 3.57 -7.46
N THR A 87 21.75 3.70 -7.94
CA THR A 87 22.75 4.64 -7.39
C THR A 87 22.37 6.12 -7.54
N LEU A 88 21.51 6.43 -8.52
CA LEU A 88 20.99 7.79 -8.77
C LEU A 88 19.67 8.03 -8.02
N LEU A 89 18.87 7.00 -7.80
CA LEU A 89 17.59 7.07 -7.10
C LEU A 89 17.77 7.21 -5.58
N LEU A 90 18.70 6.48 -4.99
CA LEU A 90 18.92 6.48 -3.54
C LEU A 90 19.15 7.89 -2.95
N PRO A 91 19.99 8.78 -3.52
CA PRO A 91 20.15 10.12 -3.00
C PRO A 91 18.88 10.98 -3.08
N LEU A 92 17.97 10.70 -4.04
CA LEU A 92 16.73 11.44 -4.21
C LEU A 92 15.72 11.19 -3.08
N LEU A 93 15.88 10.12 -2.32
CA LEU A 93 15.09 9.86 -1.10
C LEU A 93 15.29 10.93 -0.01
N GLN A 94 16.36 11.71 -0.07
CA GLN A 94 16.65 12.81 0.84
C GLN A 94 16.39 14.19 0.22
N ASN A 95 15.79 14.25 -0.96
CA ASN A 95 15.51 15.51 -1.64
C ASN A 95 14.52 16.37 -0.83
N SER A 96 14.68 17.69 -0.85
CA SER A 96 13.77 18.61 -0.18
C SER A 96 12.34 18.59 -0.79
N CYS A 97 12.23 18.36 -2.09
CA CYS A 97 10.95 18.25 -2.80
C CYS A 97 10.26 16.92 -2.49
N PRO A 98 9.07 16.92 -1.86
CA PRO A 98 8.37 15.67 -1.54
C PRO A 98 7.92 14.89 -2.79
N VAL A 99 7.67 15.58 -3.92
CA VAL A 99 7.32 14.92 -5.19
C VAL A 99 8.51 14.12 -5.73
N GLU A 100 9.73 14.67 -5.69
CA GLU A 100 10.93 13.92 -6.09
C GLU A 100 11.18 12.74 -5.14
N ARG A 101 11.00 12.91 -3.81
CA ARG A 101 11.13 11.80 -2.85
C ARG A 101 10.13 10.70 -3.13
N MET A 102 8.85 11.05 -3.28
CA MET A 102 7.77 10.10 -3.57
C MET A 102 8.04 9.31 -4.87
N SER A 103 8.36 10.02 -5.96
CA SER A 103 8.67 9.37 -7.24
C SER A 103 9.92 8.49 -7.15
N ALA A 104 10.95 8.89 -6.38
CA ALA A 104 12.11 8.04 -6.14
C ALA A 104 11.76 6.77 -5.34
N VAL A 105 10.82 6.87 -4.39
CA VAL A 105 10.29 5.72 -3.65
C VAL A 105 9.58 4.75 -4.60
N TYR A 106 8.70 5.23 -5.48
CA TYR A 106 8.03 4.39 -6.48
C TYR A 106 9.04 3.74 -7.44
N ALA A 107 10.00 4.51 -7.95
CA ALA A 107 11.04 3.99 -8.82
C ALA A 107 11.87 2.89 -8.14
N LEU A 108 12.20 3.02 -6.86
CA LEU A 108 12.90 1.98 -6.09
C LEU A 108 12.01 0.79 -5.76
N GLY A 109 10.70 0.98 -5.61
CA GLY A 109 9.74 -0.11 -5.51
C GLY A 109 9.70 -0.96 -6.77
N ARG A 110 9.78 -0.34 -7.95
CA ARG A 110 9.90 -1.05 -9.24
C ARG A 110 11.28 -1.65 -9.47
N ASN A 111 12.32 -1.08 -8.87
CA ASN A 111 13.72 -1.50 -8.97
C ASN A 111 14.24 -1.98 -7.60
N PRO A 112 13.67 -3.05 -7.00
CA PRO A 112 14.00 -3.44 -5.64
C PRO A 112 15.48 -3.81 -5.52
N SER A 113 16.13 -3.22 -4.53
CA SER A 113 17.55 -3.43 -4.25
C SER A 113 17.80 -3.35 -2.74
N PRO A 114 18.60 -4.25 -2.15
CA PRO A 114 18.85 -4.26 -0.72
C PRO A 114 19.26 -2.91 -0.09
N PRO A 115 20.08 -2.06 -0.73
CA PRO A 115 20.42 -0.75 -0.20
C PRO A 115 19.24 0.21 -0.02
N ALA A 116 18.10 -0.03 -0.68
CA ALA A 116 16.92 0.83 -0.57
C ALA A 116 16.09 0.53 0.69
N VAL A 117 16.20 -0.66 1.28
CA VAL A 117 15.33 -1.13 2.37
C VAL A 117 15.34 -0.15 3.55
N GLU A 118 16.51 0.10 4.12
CA GLU A 118 16.62 0.95 5.31
C GLU A 118 16.16 2.40 5.05
N PRO A 119 16.55 3.07 3.95
CA PRO A 119 15.99 4.38 3.62
C PRO A 119 14.46 4.39 3.44
N LEU A 120 13.87 3.37 2.80
CA LEU A 120 12.42 3.26 2.63
C LEU A 120 11.70 3.04 3.97
N LEU A 121 12.25 2.24 4.87
CA LEU A 121 11.75 2.07 6.24
C LEU A 121 11.77 3.38 7.03
N GLN A 122 12.82 4.18 6.88
CA GLN A 122 12.92 5.49 7.51
C GLN A 122 11.86 6.45 6.96
N LEU A 123 11.66 6.48 5.64
CA LEU A 123 10.61 7.31 5.02
C LEU A 123 9.22 6.90 5.48
N LEU A 124 8.90 5.60 5.53
CA LEU A 124 7.61 5.12 6.04
C LEU A 124 7.34 5.62 7.47
N GLN A 125 8.36 5.65 8.31
CA GLN A 125 8.19 5.97 9.73
C GLN A 125 8.23 7.47 10.03
N LEU A 126 9.02 8.25 9.28
CA LEU A 126 9.45 9.58 9.69
C LEU A 126 9.19 10.68 8.66
N ASP A 127 8.87 10.38 7.39
CA ASP A 127 8.64 11.45 6.43
C ASP A 127 7.42 12.28 6.83
N ALA A 128 7.57 13.59 6.81
CA ALA A 128 6.49 14.50 7.16
C ALA A 128 5.34 14.48 6.12
N ASN A 129 5.66 14.13 4.87
CA ASN A 129 4.69 14.11 3.79
C ASN A 129 3.99 12.74 3.71
N THR A 130 2.66 12.74 3.79
CA THR A 130 1.82 11.55 3.76
C THR A 130 1.98 10.74 2.47
N TYR A 131 2.10 11.41 1.33
CA TYR A 131 2.25 10.72 0.04
C TYR A 131 3.60 9.99 -0.08
N VAL A 132 4.65 10.52 0.54
CA VAL A 132 5.93 9.81 0.62
C VAL A 132 5.79 8.57 1.51
N ARG A 133 5.11 8.66 2.65
CA ARG A 133 4.83 7.49 3.52
C ARG A 133 3.95 6.45 2.83
N LYS A 134 2.90 6.90 2.12
CA LYS A 134 2.04 6.06 1.27
C LYS A 134 2.87 5.27 0.26
N ALA A 135 3.68 5.96 -0.53
CA ALA A 135 4.58 5.35 -1.51
C ALA A 135 5.56 4.36 -0.87
N ALA A 136 6.09 4.69 0.32
CA ALA A 136 6.99 3.80 1.06
C ALA A 136 6.28 2.53 1.54
N ALA A 137 5.02 2.64 2.01
CA ALA A 137 4.21 1.49 2.39
C ALA A 137 4.03 0.52 1.21
N TRP A 138 3.66 1.03 0.04
CA TRP A 138 3.54 0.24 -1.18
C TRP A 138 4.89 -0.35 -1.63
N SER A 139 5.93 0.49 -1.69
CA SER A 139 7.25 0.07 -2.18
C SER A 139 7.84 -1.09 -1.36
N LEU A 140 7.67 -1.06 -0.03
CA LEU A 140 8.20 -2.08 0.88
C LEU A 140 7.55 -3.46 0.67
N GLY A 141 6.37 -3.55 0.08
CA GLY A 141 5.78 -4.82 -0.36
C GLY A 141 6.63 -5.55 -1.39
N ASN A 142 7.43 -4.83 -2.18
CA ASN A 142 8.34 -5.42 -3.16
C ASN A 142 9.67 -5.93 -2.55
N PHE A 143 9.82 -5.89 -1.22
CA PHE A 143 10.98 -6.37 -0.47
C PHE A 143 10.58 -7.44 0.57
N PRO A 144 9.91 -8.53 0.17
CA PRO A 144 9.29 -9.47 1.11
C PRO A 144 10.28 -10.20 2.02
N ASP A 145 11.54 -10.30 1.62
CA ASP A 145 12.59 -10.95 2.42
C ASP A 145 13.22 -9.99 3.45
N ALA A 146 13.01 -8.69 3.29
CA ALA A 146 13.50 -7.67 4.23
C ALA A 146 12.64 -7.62 5.53
N PRO A 147 13.11 -6.95 6.59
CA PRO A 147 12.40 -6.87 7.88
C PRO A 147 11.27 -5.81 7.84
N VAL A 148 10.41 -5.88 6.84
CA VAL A 148 9.35 -4.89 6.56
C VAL A 148 8.08 -5.11 7.37
N LEU A 149 7.86 -6.31 7.90
CA LEU A 149 6.61 -6.74 8.53
C LEU A 149 6.18 -5.82 9.69
N ASN A 150 7.03 -5.67 10.71
CA ASN A 150 6.69 -4.86 11.89
C ASN A 150 6.50 -3.37 11.57
N PRO A 151 7.33 -2.71 10.73
CA PRO A 151 7.06 -1.36 10.28
C PRO A 151 5.72 -1.19 9.55
N LEU A 152 5.34 -2.12 8.67
CA LEU A 152 4.05 -2.10 7.98
C LEU A 152 2.88 -2.33 8.93
N ILE A 153 2.99 -3.26 9.88
CA ILE A 153 2.00 -3.45 10.95
C ILE A 153 1.80 -2.15 11.73
N LYS A 154 2.89 -1.50 12.14
CA LYS A 154 2.81 -0.23 12.86
C LYS A 154 2.14 0.86 12.04
N ALA A 155 2.48 0.99 10.76
CA ALA A 155 1.85 1.97 9.86
C ALA A 155 0.34 1.69 9.72
N LEU A 156 -0.07 0.43 9.54
CA LEU A 156 -1.48 0.04 9.50
C LEU A 156 -2.23 0.38 10.80
N GLN A 157 -1.57 0.34 11.95
CA GLN A 157 -2.17 0.66 13.24
C GLN A 157 -2.34 2.15 13.50
N THR A 158 -1.39 2.98 13.04
CA THR A 158 -1.22 4.32 13.61
C THR A 158 -1.14 5.45 12.59
N ASP A 159 -0.98 5.17 11.30
CA ASP A 159 -0.86 6.22 10.29
C ASP A 159 -2.24 6.70 9.82
N VAL A 160 -2.27 7.73 8.99
CA VAL A 160 -3.49 8.24 8.35
C VAL A 160 -4.05 7.22 7.35
N ALA A 161 -5.33 7.32 7.03
CA ALA A 161 -6.04 6.39 6.16
C ALA A 161 -5.34 6.19 4.80
N ALA A 162 -4.86 7.26 4.17
CA ALA A 162 -4.15 7.21 2.91
C ALA A 162 -2.87 6.35 2.91
N VAL A 163 -2.25 6.14 4.07
CA VAL A 163 -1.11 5.21 4.25
C VAL A 163 -1.61 3.82 4.62
N ARG A 164 -2.59 3.74 5.56
CA ARG A 164 -3.14 2.47 6.04
C ARG A 164 -3.68 1.60 4.92
N LEU A 165 -4.32 2.21 3.90
CA LEU A 165 -4.92 1.46 2.79
C LEU A 165 -3.91 0.63 1.97
N TRP A 166 -2.62 1.03 1.95
CA TRP A 166 -1.56 0.32 1.21
C TRP A 166 -0.85 -0.78 2.02
N CYS A 167 -0.95 -0.71 3.35
CA CYS A 167 -0.28 -1.67 4.22
C CYS A 167 -0.79 -3.11 4.07
N PRO A 168 -2.11 -3.40 3.87
CA PRO A 168 -2.59 -4.77 3.76
C PRO A 168 -1.96 -5.53 2.59
N GLY A 169 -1.88 -4.93 1.40
CA GLY A 169 -1.24 -5.55 0.25
C GLY A 169 0.23 -5.88 0.50
N SER A 170 0.97 -4.92 1.05
CA SER A 170 2.39 -5.11 1.37
C SER A 170 2.61 -6.13 2.49
N LEU A 171 1.68 -6.24 3.44
CA LEU A 171 1.69 -7.30 4.47
C LEU A 171 1.40 -8.68 3.88
N ALA A 172 0.49 -8.77 2.90
CA ALA A 172 0.24 -10.02 2.19
C ALA A 172 1.48 -10.48 1.42
N GLU A 173 2.16 -9.60 0.71
CA GLU A 173 3.41 -9.95 -0.01
C GLU A 173 4.53 -10.38 0.96
N ALA A 174 4.72 -9.65 2.06
CA ALA A 174 5.72 -10.02 3.08
C ALA A 174 5.37 -11.34 3.79
N GLY A 175 4.09 -11.57 4.07
CA GLY A 175 3.58 -12.76 4.76
C GLY A 175 3.61 -14.02 3.89
N SER A 176 3.37 -13.90 2.58
CA SER A 176 3.31 -15.03 1.64
C SER A 176 4.62 -15.83 1.54
N ARG A 177 5.72 -15.29 2.03
CA ARG A 177 7.04 -15.93 1.98
C ARG A 177 7.28 -17.01 3.06
N SER A 178 6.55 -16.96 4.15
CA SER A 178 6.67 -18.02 5.17
C SER A 178 5.51 -17.96 6.19
N PRO A 179 5.08 -19.12 6.74
CA PRO A 179 4.06 -19.16 7.80
C PRO A 179 4.42 -18.32 9.03
N VAL A 180 5.71 -18.18 9.34
CA VAL A 180 6.20 -17.38 10.48
C VAL A 180 5.90 -15.88 10.27
N LYS A 181 5.93 -15.40 9.03
CA LYS A 181 5.56 -14.02 8.70
C LYS A 181 4.05 -13.87 8.46
N ALA A 182 3.40 -14.90 7.92
CA ALA A 182 1.98 -14.90 7.62
C ALA A 182 1.12 -14.72 8.86
N ASP A 183 1.39 -15.43 9.95
CA ASP A 183 0.55 -15.40 11.15
C ASP A 183 0.49 -14.01 11.82
N PRO A 184 1.59 -13.30 12.10
CA PRO A 184 1.50 -11.95 12.64
C PRO A 184 0.90 -10.94 11.66
N ALA A 185 1.12 -11.09 10.34
CA ALA A 185 0.45 -10.27 9.32
C ALA A 185 -1.07 -10.47 9.39
N ALA A 186 -1.54 -11.72 9.33
CA ALA A 186 -2.96 -12.07 9.42
C ALA A 186 -3.59 -11.59 10.73
N GLY A 187 -2.88 -11.72 11.86
CA GLY A 187 -3.35 -11.22 13.15
C GLY A 187 -3.64 -9.72 13.12
N GLN A 188 -2.75 -8.90 12.53
CA GLN A 188 -2.99 -7.46 12.42
C GLN A 188 -4.09 -7.14 11.41
N LEU A 189 -4.15 -7.82 10.28
CA LEU A 189 -5.20 -7.63 9.28
C LEU A 189 -6.59 -7.93 9.85
N LEU A 190 -6.73 -8.98 10.66
CA LEU A 190 -7.97 -9.31 11.37
C LEU A 190 -8.39 -8.20 12.34
N VAL A 191 -7.44 -7.60 13.06
CA VAL A 191 -7.72 -6.45 13.92
C VAL A 191 -8.23 -5.29 13.09
N SER A 192 -7.51 -4.91 12.03
CA SER A 192 -7.88 -3.76 11.19
C SER A 192 -9.22 -3.98 10.48
N LEU A 193 -9.51 -5.18 9.98
CA LEU A 193 -10.83 -5.53 9.43
C LEU A 193 -11.97 -5.24 10.40
N ARG A 194 -11.77 -5.48 11.70
CA ARG A 194 -12.81 -5.31 12.72
C ARG A 194 -13.00 -3.87 13.17
N ILE A 195 -11.95 -3.05 13.15
CA ILE A 195 -11.98 -1.74 13.83
C ILE A 195 -11.61 -0.53 12.97
N ASP A 196 -11.07 -0.72 11.76
CA ASP A 196 -10.69 0.44 10.94
C ASP A 196 -11.92 1.23 10.51
N SER A 197 -11.86 2.56 10.66
CA SER A 197 -12.96 3.46 10.27
C SER A 197 -13.18 3.48 8.76
N GLU A 198 -12.12 3.26 7.98
CA GLU A 198 -12.17 3.39 6.53
C GLU A 198 -12.59 2.08 5.85
N PRO A 199 -13.69 2.08 5.09
CA PRO A 199 -14.16 0.89 4.39
C PRO A 199 -13.12 0.30 3.44
N VAL A 200 -12.39 1.14 2.70
CA VAL A 200 -11.34 0.70 1.77
C VAL A 200 -10.23 -0.04 2.49
N VAL A 201 -9.83 0.40 3.70
CA VAL A 201 -8.82 -0.32 4.49
C VAL A 201 -9.36 -1.69 4.90
N ARG A 202 -10.65 -1.79 5.31
CA ARG A 202 -11.27 -3.07 5.67
C ARG A 202 -11.34 -4.02 4.48
N SER A 203 -11.76 -3.53 3.28
CA SER A 203 -11.76 -4.32 2.04
C SER A 203 -10.37 -4.82 1.68
N ASN A 204 -9.35 -3.98 1.74
CA ASN A 204 -7.97 -4.38 1.47
C ASN A 204 -7.45 -5.41 2.50
N CYS A 205 -7.91 -5.34 3.76
CA CYS A 205 -7.59 -6.37 4.76
C CYS A 205 -8.24 -7.73 4.40
N ILE A 206 -9.47 -7.74 3.89
CA ILE A 206 -10.16 -8.95 3.42
C ILE A 206 -9.36 -9.59 2.29
N TRP A 207 -9.04 -8.82 1.26
CA TRP A 207 -8.23 -9.28 0.13
C TRP A 207 -6.87 -9.87 0.59
N ALA A 208 -6.18 -9.16 1.48
CA ALA A 208 -4.88 -9.60 2.00
C ALA A 208 -4.98 -10.89 2.83
N LEU A 209 -6.05 -11.06 3.62
CA LEU A 209 -6.32 -12.27 4.39
C LEU A 209 -6.58 -13.47 3.46
N GLY A 210 -7.34 -13.29 2.37
CA GLY A 210 -7.55 -14.30 1.35
C GLY A 210 -6.25 -14.80 0.73
N ARG A 211 -5.29 -13.88 0.47
CA ARG A 211 -3.97 -14.24 -0.06
C ARG A 211 -3.05 -14.98 0.93
N LEU A 212 -3.27 -14.79 2.23
CA LEU A 212 -2.42 -15.39 3.26
C LEU A 212 -2.95 -16.73 3.78
N ILE A 213 -4.22 -17.05 3.59
CA ILE A 213 -4.89 -18.16 4.27
C ILE A 213 -4.21 -19.51 4.03
N ASP A 214 -3.71 -19.76 2.82
CA ASP A 214 -3.01 -20.99 2.45
C ASP A 214 -1.64 -21.16 3.14
N GLN A 215 -1.06 -20.05 3.64
CA GLN A 215 0.20 -20.06 4.39
C GLN A 215 -0.01 -20.31 5.88
N LEU A 216 -1.25 -20.39 6.32
CA LEU A 216 -1.66 -20.45 7.73
C LEU A 216 -2.16 -21.85 8.09
N VAL A 217 -2.11 -22.15 9.37
CA VAL A 217 -2.66 -23.40 9.92
C VAL A 217 -3.90 -23.13 10.76
N GLN A 218 -4.69 -24.17 11.04
CA GLN A 218 -5.72 -24.08 12.05
C GLN A 218 -5.08 -23.74 13.43
N PRO A 219 -5.69 -22.88 14.27
CA PRO A 219 -7.05 -22.30 14.13
C PRO A 219 -7.11 -20.97 13.37
N ARG A 220 -5.96 -20.43 12.86
CA ARG A 220 -5.95 -19.10 12.21
C ARG A 220 -6.81 -19.05 10.94
N GLN A 221 -6.80 -20.11 10.14
CA GLN A 221 -7.69 -20.20 8.97
C GLN A 221 -9.16 -20.10 9.36
N ALA A 222 -9.58 -20.82 10.41
CA ALA A 222 -10.96 -20.73 10.91
C ALA A 222 -11.30 -19.33 11.41
N GLU A 223 -10.37 -18.63 12.09
CA GLU A 223 -10.59 -17.25 12.54
C GLU A 223 -10.79 -16.29 11.36
N ILE A 224 -10.05 -16.48 10.26
CA ILE A 224 -10.22 -15.68 9.03
C ILE A 224 -11.60 -15.93 8.44
N VAL A 225 -11.99 -17.17 8.22
CA VAL A 225 -13.32 -17.51 7.68
C VAL A 225 -14.44 -16.90 8.52
N GLU A 226 -14.39 -17.02 9.84
CA GLU A 226 -15.37 -16.40 10.73
C GLU A 226 -15.37 -14.86 10.64
N ALA A 227 -14.21 -14.23 10.51
CA ALA A 227 -14.12 -12.78 10.34
C ALA A 227 -14.70 -12.32 9.00
N LEU A 228 -14.46 -13.07 7.92
CA LEU A 228 -15.02 -12.78 6.60
C LEU A 228 -16.56 -12.96 6.59
N VAL A 229 -17.09 -14.03 7.20
CA VAL A 229 -18.55 -14.23 7.35
C VAL A 229 -19.15 -13.11 8.20
N ASN A 230 -18.48 -12.67 9.25
CA ASN A 230 -18.95 -11.55 10.06
C ASN A 230 -18.98 -10.25 9.26
N ALA A 231 -17.94 -9.96 8.47
CA ALA A 231 -17.89 -8.79 7.60
C ALA A 231 -19.01 -8.83 6.55
N LEU A 232 -19.23 -9.98 5.89
CA LEU A 232 -20.32 -10.19 4.93
C LEU A 232 -21.71 -9.87 5.51
N LEU A 233 -21.96 -10.29 6.74
CA LEU A 233 -23.27 -10.14 7.36
C LEU A 233 -23.50 -8.77 8.02
N HIS A 234 -22.46 -8.13 8.53
CA HIS A 234 -22.61 -7.04 9.48
C HIS A 234 -21.82 -5.77 9.17
N ASP A 235 -20.94 -5.76 8.17
CA ASP A 235 -20.25 -4.50 7.82
C ASP A 235 -21.25 -3.46 7.33
N SER A 236 -21.06 -2.22 7.74
CA SER A 236 -21.94 -1.11 7.35
C SER A 236 -21.90 -0.83 5.85
N GLU A 237 -20.75 -1.08 5.22
CA GLU A 237 -20.51 -0.74 3.83
C GLU A 237 -20.73 -1.92 2.90
N LEU A 238 -21.49 -1.68 1.82
CA LEU A 238 -21.81 -2.72 0.85
C LEU A 238 -20.55 -3.25 0.16
N SER A 239 -19.61 -2.38 -0.20
CA SER A 239 -18.35 -2.77 -0.84
C SER A 239 -17.52 -3.73 0.01
N VAL A 240 -17.51 -3.54 1.33
CA VAL A 240 -16.81 -4.46 2.26
C VAL A 240 -17.53 -5.81 2.33
N ARG A 241 -18.87 -5.81 2.35
CA ARG A 241 -19.66 -7.05 2.30
C ARG A 241 -19.43 -7.83 1.00
N ASP A 242 -19.40 -7.12 -0.14
CA ASP A 242 -19.17 -7.74 -1.45
C ASP A 242 -17.74 -8.31 -1.55
N GLU A 243 -16.74 -7.60 -1.04
CA GLU A 243 -15.37 -8.10 -0.98
C GLU A 243 -15.25 -9.34 -0.09
N ALA A 244 -15.93 -9.36 1.05
CA ALA A 244 -15.97 -10.52 1.94
C ALA A 244 -16.63 -11.74 1.28
N ARG A 245 -17.72 -11.52 0.52
CA ARG A 245 -18.35 -12.56 -0.28
C ARG A 245 -17.39 -13.14 -1.30
N THR A 246 -16.77 -12.26 -2.10
CA THR A 246 -15.81 -12.66 -3.13
C THR A 246 -14.65 -13.46 -2.53
N ALA A 247 -14.09 -13.01 -1.42
CA ALA A 247 -13.00 -13.70 -0.74
C ALA A 247 -13.43 -15.11 -0.24
N LEU A 248 -14.64 -15.25 0.33
CA LEU A 248 -15.16 -16.54 0.79
C LEU A 248 -15.42 -17.51 -0.39
N GLU A 249 -15.94 -17.00 -1.51
CA GLU A 249 -16.16 -17.80 -2.72
C GLU A 249 -14.82 -18.28 -3.33
N GLN A 250 -13.78 -17.44 -3.30
CA GLN A 250 -12.46 -17.78 -3.81
C GLN A 250 -11.70 -18.82 -2.97
N LEU A 251 -12.11 -19.10 -1.73
CA LEU A 251 -11.52 -20.16 -0.92
C LEU A 251 -11.82 -21.56 -1.48
N GLU A 252 -12.87 -21.69 -2.29
CA GLU A 252 -13.30 -22.97 -2.89
C GLU A 252 -13.51 -24.11 -1.86
N ASP A 253 -13.63 -23.77 -0.57
CA ASP A 253 -13.87 -24.73 0.52
C ASP A 253 -15.35 -25.16 0.50
N PRO A 254 -15.64 -26.49 0.33
CA PRO A 254 -17.01 -26.96 0.25
C PRO A 254 -17.89 -26.59 1.46
N LEU A 255 -17.33 -26.57 2.67
CA LEU A 255 -18.07 -26.20 3.88
C LEU A 255 -18.38 -24.72 3.93
N VAL A 256 -17.45 -23.87 3.45
CA VAL A 256 -17.67 -22.42 3.34
C VAL A 256 -18.75 -22.14 2.29
N LEU A 257 -18.68 -22.81 1.13
CA LEU A 257 -19.67 -22.64 0.06
C LEU A 257 -21.06 -23.12 0.47
N GLU A 258 -21.16 -24.26 1.18
CA GLU A 258 -22.42 -24.73 1.74
C GLU A 258 -23.02 -23.73 2.74
N ARG A 259 -22.19 -23.14 3.60
CA ARG A 259 -22.61 -22.10 4.55
C ARG A 259 -23.09 -20.84 3.84
N LEU A 260 -22.39 -20.38 2.78
CA LEU A 260 -22.84 -19.25 1.97
C LEU A 260 -24.19 -19.52 1.32
N GLN A 261 -24.38 -20.73 0.75
CA GLN A 261 -25.65 -21.11 0.13
C GLN A 261 -26.80 -21.15 1.15
N ALA A 262 -26.52 -21.58 2.37
CA ALA A 262 -27.52 -21.55 3.45
C ALA A 262 -27.91 -20.10 3.79
N LEU A 263 -26.94 -19.18 3.90
CA LEU A 263 -27.21 -17.76 4.18
C LEU A 263 -28.02 -17.08 3.07
N ILE A 264 -27.81 -17.46 1.80
CA ILE A 264 -28.63 -17.00 0.67
C ILE A 264 -30.05 -17.53 0.78
N ASN A 265 -30.22 -18.86 1.03
CA ASN A 265 -31.52 -19.48 1.13
C ASN A 265 -32.35 -18.94 2.31
N ASP A 266 -31.70 -18.57 3.40
CA ASP A 266 -32.32 -17.98 4.59
C ASP A 266 -32.59 -16.46 4.42
N GLY A 267 -32.14 -15.85 3.31
CA GLY A 267 -32.38 -14.46 2.98
C GLY A 267 -31.50 -13.45 3.77
N PHE A 268 -30.41 -13.91 4.37
CA PHE A 268 -29.46 -13.02 5.06
C PHE A 268 -28.57 -12.26 4.10
N ILE A 269 -28.31 -12.80 2.91
CA ILE A 269 -27.53 -12.18 1.83
C ILE A 269 -28.23 -12.38 0.49
N LEU A 270 -28.06 -11.44 -0.44
CA LEU A 270 -28.66 -11.46 -1.78
C LEU A 270 -27.75 -12.18 -2.79
#